data_cde86eab78a975afdc9565049a043430
#
_entry.id   cde86eab78a975afdc9565049a043430
#
_cell.length_a   1.000
_cell.length_b   1.000
_cell.length_c   1.000
_cell.angle_alpha   90.00
_cell.angle_beta   90.00
_cell.angle_gamma   90.00
#
_symmetry.space_group_name_H-M   'P 1'
#
loop_
_entity.id
_entity.type
_entity.pdbx_description
1 polymer ?
#
loop_
_entity_poly.entity_id
_entity_poly.type
_entity_poly.pdbx_seq_one_letter_code
_entity_poly.pdbx_strand_id
1 'polypeptide(L)'
;MKLIRTEDAVGQVLCHDITQIIPGVTKDAVFRKGHIVRKEDIPVLLSVGKEHLYVWENDETKLHENDAAQILRQICQRETMEATEPKEGKIELIAGCDGLFLVDLERLRAINSLGEMMIATRPSGFVVKKGDKLCGTRVIPLVIEKEKMERARQAAGEKPLRRLLPLKQKRYGVVTTGSEEAAG
;
A
#
# COMPACT_ATOMS: atom_id res chain seq x y z
N MET A 1 -16.61 13.86 12.34
CA MET A 1 -16.76 14.76 11.17
C MET A 1 -17.13 16.14 11.67
N LYS A 2 -16.44 17.15 11.18
CA LYS A 2 -16.66 18.56 11.58
C LYS A 2 -16.92 19.38 10.32
N LEU A 3 -17.86 20.33 10.41
CA LEU A 3 -18.07 21.34 9.38
C LEU A 3 -17.17 22.52 9.71
N ILE A 4 -16.33 22.93 8.78
CA ILE A 4 -15.42 24.08 8.93
C ILE A 4 -15.49 24.97 7.71
N ARG A 5 -15.03 26.21 7.84
CA ARG A 5 -14.88 27.12 6.70
C ARG A 5 -13.78 26.61 5.77
N THR A 6 -13.94 26.81 4.48
CA THR A 6 -12.97 26.33 3.49
C THR A 6 -11.58 26.93 3.70
N GLU A 7 -11.50 28.21 4.10
CA GLU A 7 -10.23 28.89 4.38
C GLU A 7 -9.45 28.24 5.53
N ASP A 8 -10.16 27.61 6.49
CA ASP A 8 -9.57 26.95 7.68
C ASP A 8 -9.28 25.46 7.44
N ALA A 9 -9.52 24.96 6.21
CA ALA A 9 -9.46 23.54 5.91
C ALA A 9 -8.06 23.02 5.55
N VAL A 10 -7.05 23.86 5.46
CA VAL A 10 -5.69 23.44 5.08
C VAL A 10 -5.17 22.37 6.06
N GLY A 11 -4.69 21.23 5.51
CA GLY A 11 -4.23 20.08 6.28
C GLY A 11 -5.34 19.13 6.74
N GLN A 12 -6.61 19.48 6.52
CA GLN A 12 -7.75 18.62 6.86
C GLN A 12 -8.09 17.64 5.72
N VAL A 13 -8.75 16.54 6.08
CA VAL A 13 -9.12 15.47 5.15
C VAL A 13 -10.59 15.60 4.76
N LEU A 14 -10.89 15.65 3.46
CA LEU A 14 -12.26 15.72 2.95
C LEU A 14 -13.05 14.45 3.24
N CYS A 15 -14.26 14.60 3.79
CA CYS A 15 -15.17 13.49 4.06
C CYS A 15 -15.98 13.02 2.83
N HIS A 16 -16.05 13.84 1.79
CA HIS A 16 -16.87 13.61 0.60
C HIS A 16 -16.14 14.04 -0.67
N ASP A 17 -16.57 13.46 -1.81
CA ASP A 17 -16.16 13.94 -3.12
C ASP A 17 -16.69 15.36 -3.34
N ILE A 18 -15.87 16.25 -3.84
CA ILE A 18 -16.24 17.58 -4.29
C ILE A 18 -16.34 17.53 -5.81
N THR A 19 -17.57 17.63 -6.31
CA THR A 19 -17.86 17.55 -7.74
C THR A 19 -18.07 18.95 -8.30
N GLN A 20 -17.50 19.23 -9.46
CA GLN A 20 -17.81 20.42 -10.26
C GLN A 20 -18.77 20.02 -11.38
N ILE A 21 -19.85 20.79 -11.53
CA ILE A 21 -20.80 20.66 -12.64
C ILE A 21 -20.62 21.88 -13.51
N ILE A 22 -20.05 21.70 -14.70
CA ILE A 22 -20.00 22.73 -15.75
C ILE A 22 -21.03 22.32 -16.80
N PRO A 23 -22.15 23.06 -16.95
CA PRO A 23 -23.20 22.71 -17.92
C PRO A 23 -22.64 22.58 -19.34
N GLY A 24 -22.83 21.40 -19.96
CA GLY A 24 -22.37 21.12 -21.32
C GLY A 24 -20.90 20.70 -21.48
N VAL A 25 -20.11 20.67 -20.40
CA VAL A 25 -18.68 20.33 -20.49
C VAL A 25 -18.32 19.09 -19.69
N THR A 26 -18.50 19.08 -18.37
CA THR A 26 -18.16 17.94 -17.52
C THR A 26 -18.97 17.90 -16.23
N LYS A 27 -19.13 16.66 -15.71
CA LYS A 27 -19.53 16.39 -14.33
C LYS A 27 -18.46 15.46 -13.76
N ASP A 28 -17.43 16.01 -13.14
CA ASP A 28 -16.35 15.20 -12.55
C ASP A 28 -16.01 15.66 -11.14
N ALA A 29 -15.39 14.75 -10.36
CA ALA A 29 -14.90 15.06 -9.03
C ALA A 29 -13.59 15.85 -9.13
N VAL A 30 -13.62 17.12 -8.69
CA VAL A 30 -12.44 17.97 -8.60
C VAL A 30 -11.54 17.51 -7.46
N PHE A 31 -12.14 17.15 -6.34
CA PHE A 31 -11.45 16.52 -5.22
C PHE A 31 -12.26 15.31 -4.75
N ARG A 32 -11.54 14.22 -4.45
CA ARG A 32 -12.16 13.00 -3.96
C ARG A 32 -12.15 12.95 -2.43
N LYS A 33 -13.08 12.20 -1.87
CA LYS A 33 -13.05 11.80 -0.47
C LYS A 33 -11.65 11.30 -0.11
N GLY A 34 -11.12 11.75 1.04
CA GLY A 34 -9.77 11.42 1.47
C GLY A 34 -8.67 12.35 0.98
N HIS A 35 -9.00 13.34 0.14
CA HIS A 35 -8.04 14.36 -0.25
C HIS A 35 -7.66 15.24 0.95
N ILE A 36 -6.36 15.43 1.17
CA ILE A 36 -5.83 16.36 2.17
C ILE A 36 -5.80 17.75 1.54
N VAL A 37 -6.58 18.67 2.10
CA VAL A 37 -6.72 20.04 1.56
C VAL A 37 -5.39 20.78 1.68
N ARG A 38 -4.91 21.31 0.58
CA ARG A 38 -3.70 22.14 0.48
C ARG A 38 -4.08 23.60 0.33
N LYS A 39 -3.11 24.50 0.56
CA LYS A 39 -3.34 25.93 0.43
C LYS A 39 -3.76 26.34 -0.98
N GLU A 40 -3.19 25.68 -1.99
CA GLU A 40 -3.55 25.87 -3.41
C GLU A 40 -4.94 25.40 -3.79
N ASP A 41 -5.56 24.50 -2.99
CA ASP A 41 -6.90 23.97 -3.25
C ASP A 41 -8.01 24.95 -2.81
N ILE A 42 -7.72 25.86 -1.89
CA ILE A 42 -8.70 26.78 -1.31
C ILE A 42 -9.42 27.62 -2.40
N PRO A 43 -8.71 28.29 -3.33
CA PRO A 43 -9.37 29.05 -4.40
C PRO A 43 -10.26 28.16 -5.28
N VAL A 44 -9.84 26.92 -5.55
CA VAL A 44 -10.60 25.99 -6.37
C VAL A 44 -11.89 25.55 -5.65
N LEU A 45 -11.78 25.20 -4.36
CA LEU A 45 -12.93 24.82 -3.53
C LEU A 45 -13.97 25.94 -3.44
N LEU A 46 -13.52 27.18 -3.24
CA LEU A 46 -14.40 28.36 -3.22
C LEU A 46 -15.04 28.61 -4.59
N SER A 47 -14.30 28.41 -5.68
CA SER A 47 -14.82 28.61 -7.05
C SER A 47 -15.94 27.62 -7.43
N VAL A 48 -15.93 26.41 -6.82
CA VAL A 48 -17.00 25.42 -6.98
C VAL A 48 -18.12 25.59 -5.94
N GLY A 49 -18.18 26.74 -5.26
CA GLY A 49 -19.23 27.11 -4.32
C GLY A 49 -19.16 26.41 -2.96
N LYS A 50 -18.00 25.93 -2.56
CA LYS A 50 -17.79 25.27 -1.26
C LYS A 50 -17.23 26.24 -0.24
N GLU A 51 -18.09 27.02 0.39
CA GLU A 51 -17.71 27.92 1.50
C GLU A 51 -17.43 27.15 2.80
N HIS A 52 -18.01 25.96 2.96
CA HIS A 52 -17.83 25.07 4.10
C HIS A 52 -17.57 23.64 3.62
N LEU A 53 -16.73 22.94 4.37
CA LEU A 53 -16.31 21.56 4.09
C LEU A 53 -16.59 20.69 5.30
N TYR A 54 -17.07 19.46 5.03
CA TYR A 54 -17.04 18.40 6.02
C TYR A 54 -15.68 17.72 6.00
N VAL A 55 -14.95 17.86 7.10
CA VAL A 55 -13.62 17.29 7.28
C VAL A 55 -13.59 16.29 8.42
N TRP A 56 -12.62 15.39 8.39
CA TRP A 56 -12.31 14.57 9.54
C TRP A 56 -11.60 15.43 10.58
N GLU A 57 -11.97 15.24 11.86
CA GLU A 57 -11.23 15.87 12.95
C GLU A 57 -9.79 15.34 12.95
N ASN A 58 -8.84 16.26 13.13
CA ASN A 58 -7.43 15.89 13.26
C ASN A 58 -7.27 15.24 14.64
N ASP A 59 -7.33 13.93 14.67
CA ASP A 59 -7.18 13.10 15.86
C ASP A 59 -5.78 12.51 15.85
N GLU A 60 -4.93 12.95 16.75
CA GLU A 60 -3.54 12.51 16.85
C GLU A 60 -3.40 11.01 17.11
N THR A 61 -4.47 10.33 17.55
CA THR A 61 -4.50 8.87 17.74
C THR A 61 -4.71 8.12 16.44
N LYS A 62 -5.01 8.81 15.33
CA LYS A 62 -5.32 8.22 14.02
C LYS A 62 -4.32 8.59 12.95
N LEU A 63 -4.28 7.78 11.92
CA LEU A 63 -3.49 7.99 10.70
C LEU A 63 -4.41 8.03 9.48
N HIS A 64 -4.07 8.87 8.53
CA HIS A 64 -4.65 8.81 7.20
C HIS A 64 -4.23 7.51 6.50
N GLU A 65 -5.10 6.96 5.62
CA GLU A 65 -4.87 5.69 4.92
C GLU A 65 -3.52 5.62 4.20
N ASN A 66 -3.06 6.72 3.60
CA ASN A 66 -1.79 6.76 2.89
C ASN A 66 -0.58 6.70 3.84
N ASP A 67 -0.65 7.34 5.02
CA ASP A 67 0.41 7.26 6.03
C ASP A 67 0.46 5.86 6.65
N ALA A 68 -0.70 5.27 6.92
CA ALA A 68 -0.81 3.91 7.40
C ALA A 68 -0.34 2.88 6.33
N ALA A 69 -0.57 3.13 5.04
CA ALA A 69 -0.05 2.30 3.95
C ALA A 69 1.48 2.30 3.92
N GLN A 70 2.15 3.42 4.26
CA GLN A 70 3.62 3.45 4.38
C GLN A 70 4.12 2.53 5.51
N ILE A 71 3.35 2.39 6.60
CA ILE A 71 3.69 1.42 7.65
C ILE A 71 3.62 -0.01 7.12
N LEU A 72 2.56 -0.37 6.38
CA LEU A 72 2.47 -1.68 5.73
C LEU A 72 3.58 -1.91 4.72
N ARG A 73 3.97 -0.86 3.97
CA ARG A 73 5.13 -0.91 3.08
C ARG A 73 6.40 -1.27 3.85
N GLN A 74 6.70 -0.59 4.96
CA GLN A 74 7.89 -0.85 5.79
C GLN A 74 7.92 -2.29 6.32
N ILE A 75 6.76 -2.85 6.70
CA ILE A 75 6.62 -4.24 7.12
C ILE A 75 6.96 -5.21 5.97
N CYS A 76 6.56 -4.87 4.74
CA CYS A 76 6.57 -5.79 3.61
C CYS A 76 7.80 -5.67 2.70
N GLN A 77 8.30 -4.44 2.47
CA GLN A 77 9.35 -4.14 1.50
C GLN A 77 10.74 -4.53 2.02
N ARG A 78 11.60 -5.01 1.11
CA ARG A 78 13.04 -5.26 1.31
C ARG A 78 13.82 -4.74 0.11
N GLU A 79 15.15 -4.65 0.23
CA GLU A 79 16.06 -4.07 -0.79
C GLU A 79 15.86 -4.60 -2.20
N THR A 80 15.49 -5.89 -2.33
CA THR A 80 15.24 -6.54 -3.62
C THR A 80 13.85 -6.27 -4.19
N MET A 81 13.06 -5.38 -3.57
CA MET A 81 11.68 -5.10 -3.95
C MET A 81 11.48 -3.60 -4.15
N GLU A 82 10.74 -3.25 -5.18
CA GLU A 82 10.30 -1.89 -5.48
C GLU A 82 8.86 -1.70 -5.00
N ALA A 83 8.50 -0.48 -4.61
CA ALA A 83 7.15 -0.15 -4.18
C ALA A 83 6.56 0.95 -5.06
N THR A 84 5.25 0.85 -5.33
CA THR A 84 4.52 1.97 -5.93
C THR A 84 4.27 3.08 -4.91
N GLU A 85 3.97 4.29 -5.40
CA GLU A 85 3.46 5.34 -4.54
C GLU A 85 2.10 4.97 -3.94
N PRO A 86 1.81 5.44 -2.72
CA PRO A 86 0.53 5.16 -2.08
C PRO A 86 -0.61 5.87 -2.81
N LYS A 87 -1.67 5.11 -3.07
CA LYS A 87 -2.90 5.62 -3.67
C LYS A 87 -4.11 4.96 -3.00
N GLU A 88 -4.98 5.77 -2.38
CA GLU A 88 -6.17 5.28 -1.68
C GLU A 88 -5.85 4.16 -0.68
N GLY A 89 -4.83 4.37 0.15
CA GLY A 89 -4.36 3.40 1.14
C GLY A 89 -3.68 2.15 0.56
N LYS A 90 -3.45 2.08 -0.77
CA LYS A 90 -2.89 0.93 -1.47
C LYS A 90 -1.44 1.18 -1.91
N ILE A 91 -0.58 0.19 -1.70
CA ILE A 91 0.79 0.11 -2.23
C ILE A 91 1.00 -1.30 -2.80
N GLU A 92 1.61 -1.38 -3.98
CA GLU A 92 2.04 -2.65 -4.59
C GLU A 92 3.56 -2.80 -4.46
N LEU A 93 4.01 -4.03 -4.20
CA LEU A 93 5.42 -4.38 -4.20
C LEU A 93 5.74 -5.24 -5.42
N ILE A 94 6.85 -4.90 -6.08
CA ILE A 94 7.29 -5.44 -7.36
C ILE A 94 8.67 -6.06 -7.16
N ALA A 95 8.96 -7.16 -7.84
CA ALA A 95 10.26 -7.81 -7.82
C ALA A 95 11.31 -6.94 -8.54
N GLY A 96 12.37 -6.56 -7.83
CA GLY A 96 13.51 -5.84 -8.39
C GLY A 96 14.51 -6.75 -9.12
N CYS A 97 14.40 -8.07 -8.96
CA CYS A 97 15.24 -9.07 -9.60
C CYS A 97 14.51 -10.40 -9.79
N ASP A 98 15.07 -11.28 -10.62
CA ASP A 98 14.64 -12.68 -10.68
C ASP A 98 15.04 -13.41 -9.41
N GLY A 99 14.12 -14.18 -8.81
CA GLY A 99 14.39 -14.79 -7.52
C GLY A 99 13.33 -15.77 -7.04
N LEU A 100 13.64 -16.42 -5.92
CA LEU A 100 12.69 -17.25 -5.17
C LEU A 100 11.96 -16.37 -4.16
N PHE A 101 10.65 -16.28 -4.27
CA PHE A 101 9.81 -15.50 -3.37
C PHE A 101 9.31 -16.36 -2.20
N LEU A 102 9.55 -15.88 -0.98
CA LEU A 102 9.17 -16.55 0.26
C LEU A 102 8.37 -15.62 1.15
N VAL A 103 7.34 -16.17 1.82
CA VAL A 103 6.44 -15.47 2.73
C VAL A 103 6.29 -16.25 4.03
N ASP A 104 6.33 -15.55 5.15
CA ASP A 104 5.96 -16.09 6.46
C ASP A 104 4.42 -16.01 6.61
N LEU A 105 3.77 -17.15 6.43
CA LEU A 105 2.31 -17.23 6.39
C LEU A 105 1.65 -17.05 7.77
N GLU A 106 2.32 -17.43 8.85
CA GLU A 106 1.77 -17.27 10.20
C GLU A 106 1.68 -15.79 10.57
N ARG A 107 2.77 -15.05 10.39
CA ARG A 107 2.80 -13.61 10.65
C ARG A 107 1.92 -12.83 9.69
N LEU A 108 1.86 -13.23 8.41
CA LEU A 108 0.93 -12.65 7.45
C LEU A 108 -0.53 -12.79 7.91
N ARG A 109 -0.92 -13.98 8.38
CA ARG A 109 -2.26 -14.22 8.92
C ARG A 109 -2.51 -13.40 10.18
N ALA A 110 -1.55 -13.31 11.09
CA ALA A 110 -1.67 -12.50 12.30
C ALA A 110 -1.95 -11.02 11.98
N ILE A 111 -1.24 -10.44 11.00
CA ILE A 111 -1.47 -9.07 10.56
C ILE A 111 -2.86 -8.91 9.93
N ASN A 112 -3.22 -9.78 8.99
CA ASN A 112 -4.52 -9.71 8.31
C ASN A 112 -5.71 -9.93 9.27
N SER A 113 -5.51 -10.66 10.36
CA SER A 113 -6.54 -10.91 11.39
C SER A 113 -6.84 -9.68 12.25
N LEU A 114 -6.01 -8.62 12.20
CA LEU A 114 -6.29 -7.37 12.92
C LEU A 114 -7.47 -6.61 12.32
N GLY A 115 -7.86 -6.91 11.06
CA GLY A 115 -8.93 -6.21 10.34
C GLY A 115 -8.55 -4.80 9.90
N GLU A 116 -9.39 -4.19 9.07
CA GLU A 116 -9.23 -2.83 8.49
C GLU A 116 -7.95 -2.62 7.67
N MET A 117 -7.12 -3.64 7.52
CA MET A 117 -5.97 -3.70 6.64
C MET A 117 -5.86 -5.08 6.01
N MET A 118 -5.21 -5.15 4.86
CA MET A 118 -4.97 -6.41 4.19
C MET A 118 -3.64 -6.40 3.45
N ILE A 119 -3.02 -7.55 3.40
CA ILE A 119 -1.83 -7.84 2.65
C ILE A 119 -2.12 -9.08 1.80
N ALA A 120 -2.39 -8.86 0.50
CA ALA A 120 -2.52 -9.92 -0.49
C ALA A 120 -1.14 -10.21 -1.09
N THR A 121 -0.83 -11.49 -1.35
CA THR A 121 0.51 -11.87 -1.80
C THR A 121 0.45 -13.04 -2.79
N ARG A 122 1.47 -13.15 -3.66
CA ARG A 122 1.73 -14.39 -4.37
C ARG A 122 2.02 -15.54 -3.39
N PRO A 123 1.80 -16.79 -3.77
CA PRO A 123 2.18 -17.94 -2.95
C PRO A 123 3.67 -17.95 -2.62
N SER A 124 4.02 -18.48 -1.45
CA SER A 124 5.41 -18.70 -1.04
C SER A 124 6.03 -19.88 -1.81
N GLY A 125 7.34 -19.81 -2.08
CA GLY A 125 8.10 -20.89 -2.74
C GLY A 125 8.07 -20.84 -4.27
N PHE A 126 7.59 -19.76 -4.88
CA PHE A 126 7.57 -19.61 -6.33
C PHE A 126 8.73 -18.75 -6.85
N VAL A 127 9.24 -19.12 -8.00
CA VAL A 127 10.19 -18.30 -8.74
C VAL A 127 9.43 -17.16 -9.43
N VAL A 128 9.97 -15.96 -9.30
CA VAL A 128 9.42 -14.74 -9.89
C VAL A 128 10.47 -14.06 -10.76
N LYS A 129 10.04 -13.28 -11.72
CA LYS A 129 10.89 -12.45 -12.59
C LYS A 129 10.89 -11.00 -12.13
N LYS A 130 11.95 -10.27 -12.45
CA LYS A 130 11.99 -8.82 -12.28
C LYS A 130 10.76 -8.18 -12.95
N GLY A 131 10.11 -7.26 -12.22
CA GLY A 131 8.88 -6.61 -12.66
C GLY A 131 7.58 -7.32 -12.24
N ASP A 132 7.66 -8.56 -11.75
CA ASP A 132 6.48 -9.27 -11.25
C ASP A 132 5.91 -8.60 -10.00
N LYS A 133 4.58 -8.47 -9.93
CA LYS A 133 3.90 -8.03 -8.70
C LYS A 133 3.97 -9.14 -7.66
N LEU A 134 4.56 -8.84 -6.51
CA LEU A 134 4.74 -9.78 -5.39
C LEU A 134 3.58 -9.74 -4.41
N CYS A 135 3.16 -8.53 -4.05
CA CYS A 135 2.03 -8.33 -3.15
C CYS A 135 1.39 -6.95 -3.33
N GLY A 136 0.15 -6.84 -2.85
CA GLY A 136 -0.54 -5.57 -2.64
C GLY A 136 -0.89 -5.41 -1.17
N THR A 137 -0.64 -4.23 -0.62
CA THR A 137 -1.09 -3.85 0.73
C THR A 137 -2.21 -2.84 0.60
N ARG A 138 -3.17 -2.86 1.51
CA ARG A 138 -4.23 -1.86 1.56
C ARG A 138 -4.66 -1.59 3.00
N VAL A 139 -4.80 -0.33 3.33
CA VAL A 139 -5.58 0.13 4.48
C VAL A 139 -6.99 0.42 3.97
N ILE A 140 -8.00 -0.15 4.62
CA ILE A 140 -9.38 -0.15 4.10
C ILE A 140 -10.12 1.14 4.47
N PRO A 141 -10.10 1.60 5.76
CA PRO A 141 -10.75 2.85 6.13
C PRO A 141 -9.87 4.04 5.74
N LEU A 142 -10.52 5.18 5.49
CA LEU A 142 -9.83 6.45 5.22
C LEU A 142 -8.90 6.89 6.36
N VAL A 143 -9.28 6.56 7.59
CA VAL A 143 -8.53 6.85 8.84
C VAL A 143 -8.53 5.60 9.70
N ILE A 144 -7.37 5.24 10.23
CA ILE A 144 -7.15 4.05 11.07
C ILE A 144 -6.44 4.42 12.36
N GLU A 145 -6.71 3.69 13.44
CA GLU A 145 -6.06 3.88 14.75
C GLU A 145 -4.55 3.59 14.66
N LYS A 146 -3.72 4.50 15.19
CA LYS A 146 -2.25 4.30 15.29
C LYS A 146 -1.90 3.03 16.04
N GLU A 147 -2.61 2.74 17.13
CA GLU A 147 -2.41 1.54 17.94
C GLU A 147 -2.57 0.27 17.10
N LYS A 148 -3.56 0.22 16.21
CA LYS A 148 -3.76 -0.93 15.31
C LYS A 148 -2.59 -1.12 14.35
N MET A 149 -2.03 -0.03 13.83
CA MET A 149 -0.85 -0.08 12.98
C MET A 149 0.40 -0.52 13.76
N GLU A 150 0.51 -0.13 15.02
CA GLU A 150 1.59 -0.60 15.89
C GLU A 150 1.45 -2.09 16.22
N ARG A 151 0.25 -2.59 16.46
CA ARG A 151 -0.01 -4.03 16.59
C ARG A 151 0.36 -4.80 15.32
N ALA A 152 0.16 -4.21 14.14
CA ALA A 152 0.61 -4.81 12.89
C ALA A 152 2.15 -4.91 12.80
N ARG A 153 2.88 -3.89 13.27
CA ARG A 153 4.35 -3.94 13.38
C ARG A 153 4.82 -5.03 14.34
N GLN A 154 4.17 -5.13 15.51
CA GLN A 154 4.48 -6.16 16.50
C GLN A 154 4.23 -7.56 15.95
N ALA A 155 3.10 -7.79 15.27
CA ALA A 155 2.77 -9.05 14.63
C ALA A 155 3.76 -9.40 13.49
N ALA A 156 4.28 -8.41 12.79
CA ALA A 156 5.32 -8.58 11.77
C ALA A 156 6.64 -9.02 12.38
N GLY A 157 6.98 -8.55 13.60
CA GLY A 157 8.22 -8.84 14.28
C GLY A 157 9.45 -8.28 13.55
N GLU A 158 10.63 -8.61 14.04
CA GLU A 158 11.91 -8.09 13.51
C GLU A 158 12.37 -8.79 12.22
N LYS A 159 12.06 -10.08 12.07
CA LYS A 159 12.46 -10.85 10.89
C LYS A 159 11.65 -10.44 9.67
N PRO A 160 12.24 -10.47 8.47
CA PRO A 160 11.50 -10.15 7.24
C PRO A 160 10.24 -11.00 7.07
N LEU A 161 9.07 -10.35 6.92
CA LEU A 161 7.82 -11.03 6.59
C LEU A 161 7.88 -11.70 5.21
N ARG A 162 8.65 -11.09 4.30
CA ARG A 162 8.87 -11.58 2.94
C ARG A 162 10.33 -11.50 2.58
N ARG A 163 10.76 -12.42 1.72
CA ARG A 163 12.10 -12.45 1.15
C ARG A 163 12.01 -12.73 -0.34
N LEU A 164 12.76 -12.00 -1.12
CA LEU A 164 13.06 -12.33 -2.50
C LEU A 164 14.55 -12.69 -2.55
N LEU A 165 14.83 -13.97 -2.75
CA LEU A 165 16.18 -14.50 -2.82
C LEU A 165 16.62 -14.49 -4.28
N PRO A 166 17.58 -13.64 -4.67
CA PRO A 166 18.05 -13.56 -6.07
C PRO A 166 18.57 -14.90 -6.55
N LEU A 167 18.23 -15.27 -7.78
CA LEU A 167 18.82 -16.43 -8.46
C LEU A 167 20.29 -16.14 -8.74
N LYS A 168 21.13 -17.10 -8.42
CA LYS A 168 22.58 -17.04 -8.71
C LYS A 168 22.91 -18.04 -9.80
N GLN A 169 23.59 -17.59 -10.84
CA GLN A 169 24.14 -18.47 -11.85
C GLN A 169 25.28 -19.29 -11.22
N LYS A 170 25.18 -20.61 -11.32
CA LYS A 170 26.21 -21.55 -10.82
C LYS A 170 26.64 -22.46 -11.96
N ARG A 171 27.86 -22.97 -11.88
CA ARG A 171 28.33 -24.05 -12.73
C ARG A 171 28.11 -25.36 -12.01
N TYR A 172 27.56 -26.33 -12.70
CA TYR A 172 27.33 -27.68 -12.19
C TYR A 172 28.16 -28.67 -13.04
N GLY A 173 28.85 -29.57 -12.39
CA GLY A 173 29.43 -30.76 -13.01
C GLY A 173 28.53 -31.95 -12.69
N VAL A 174 28.13 -32.68 -13.71
CA VAL A 174 27.37 -33.92 -13.54
C VAL A 174 28.32 -35.07 -13.93
N VAL A 175 28.46 -36.03 -13.04
CA VAL A 175 29.20 -37.26 -13.30
C VAL A 175 28.19 -38.39 -13.31
N THR A 176 28.00 -39.00 -14.47
CA THR A 176 27.21 -40.23 -14.62
C THR A 176 28.09 -41.46 -14.43
N THR A 177 27.62 -42.40 -13.64
CA THR A 177 28.32 -43.69 -13.40
C THR A 177 27.34 -44.81 -13.74
N GLY A 178 27.77 -45.73 -14.57
CA GLY A 178 26.97 -46.88 -14.98
C GLY A 178 26.86 -47.00 -16.49
N SER A 179 26.83 -48.22 -17.03
CA SER A 179 26.70 -48.51 -18.46
C SER A 179 25.29 -48.32 -19.02
N GLU A 180 24.32 -48.17 -18.19
CA GLU A 180 22.89 -48.05 -18.57
C GLU A 180 22.53 -46.63 -19.04
N GLU A 181 23.27 -45.61 -18.57
CA GLU A 181 23.02 -44.20 -18.93
C GLU A 181 23.80 -43.73 -20.18
N ALA A 182 24.69 -44.55 -20.72
CA ALA A 182 25.49 -44.21 -21.89
C ALA A 182 24.75 -44.52 -23.24
N ALA A 183 23.54 -45.03 -23.19
CA ALA A 183 22.76 -45.45 -24.38
C ALA A 183 21.54 -44.57 -24.66
N GLY A 184 21.41 -43.36 -24.07
CA GLY A 184 20.34 -42.39 -24.32
C GLY A 184 20.76 -41.19 -25.15
#